data_ef1384d36244003622e627a5373145a4
#
_entry.id   ef1384d36244003622e627a5373145a4
#
_cell.length_a   1.000
_cell.length_b   1.000
_cell.length_c   1.000
_cell.angle_alpha   90.00
_cell.angle_beta   90.00
_cell.angle_gamma   90.00
#
_symmetry.space_group_name_H-M   'P 1'
#
loop_
_entity.id
_entity.type
_entity.pdbx_description
1 polymer ?
#
loop_
_entity_poly.entity_id
_entity_poly.type
_entity_poly.pdbx_seq_one_letter_code
_entity_poly.pdbx_strand_id
1 'polypeptide(L)'
;MCCEENNNECGCIQEVLKRLLILQRKDYDTDTFSGCNKPFLGPINTPICYNTRPIQLFNCATGTPWTFPYTLSGVTSESNVFRIEALDDCCCTLRVLAVGDDGQYVSTSDYATVDLNCVGAIKCLPDVSIDLC
;
A
#
# COMPACT_ATOMS: atom_id res chain seq x y z
N MET A 1 16.47 -20.16 -2.53
CA MET A 1 15.46 -20.23 -1.71
C MET A 1 14.94 -18.93 -1.30
N CYS A 2 13.74 -18.83 -1.22
CA CYS A 2 13.19 -17.64 -0.78
C CYS A 2 13.58 -17.44 0.61
N CYS A 3 13.19 -16.60 1.26
CA CYS A 3 13.59 -16.21 2.53
C CYS A 3 13.75 -17.33 3.51
N GLU A 4 14.59 -17.15 4.46
CA GLU A 4 14.73 -18.04 5.50
C GLU A 4 13.62 -17.94 6.42
N GLU A 5 13.01 -18.93 6.78
CA GLU A 5 12.00 -18.86 7.68
C GLU A 5 12.49 -18.88 9.02
N ASN A 6 12.07 -18.08 9.87
CA ASN A 6 12.64 -17.89 11.06
C ASN A 6 11.68 -17.56 12.06
N ASN A 7 11.13 -18.40 12.74
CA ASN A 7 10.36 -18.10 13.90
C ASN A 7 9.15 -17.31 13.67
N ASN A 8 8.47 -17.47 12.65
CA ASN A 8 7.23 -16.74 12.43
C ASN A 8 7.42 -15.27 12.20
N GLU A 9 8.64 -14.85 11.94
CA GLU A 9 8.86 -13.45 11.63
C GLU A 9 9.22 -13.31 10.19
N CYS A 10 8.68 -12.29 9.56
CA CYS A 10 8.92 -12.03 8.18
C CYS A 10 9.92 -10.93 7.97
N GLY A 11 10.68 -10.63 8.99
CA GLY A 11 11.77 -9.68 8.85
C GLY A 11 11.31 -8.25 8.82
N CYS A 12 12.17 -7.40 8.30
CA CYS A 12 11.92 -5.95 8.35
C CYS A 12 10.77 -5.51 7.46
N ILE A 13 10.42 -6.30 6.46
CA ILE A 13 9.33 -5.92 5.57
C ILE A 13 8.01 -5.93 6.32
N GLN A 14 7.83 -6.86 7.24
CA GLN A 14 6.62 -6.89 8.04
C GLN A 14 6.50 -5.60 8.86
N GLU A 15 7.60 -5.12 9.41
CA GLU A 15 7.56 -3.89 10.19
C GLU A 15 7.22 -2.68 9.33
N VAL A 16 7.78 -2.62 8.14
CA VAL A 16 7.47 -1.53 7.23
C VAL A 16 5.99 -1.54 6.88
N LEU A 17 5.45 -2.71 6.58
CA LEU A 17 4.05 -2.80 6.20
C LEU A 17 3.13 -2.47 7.37
N LYS A 18 3.52 -2.83 8.58
CA LYS A 18 2.73 -2.44 9.75
C LYS A 18 2.64 -0.93 9.88
N ARG A 19 3.75 -0.24 9.64
CA ARG A 19 3.76 1.21 9.71
C ARG A 19 2.91 1.82 8.61
N LEU A 20 2.97 1.26 7.41
CA LEU A 20 2.17 1.77 6.32
C LEU A 20 0.68 1.60 6.60
N LEU A 21 0.29 0.48 7.19
CA LEU A 21 -1.11 0.27 7.53
C LEU A 21 -1.57 1.31 8.54
N ILE A 22 -0.76 1.61 9.52
CA ILE A 22 -1.13 2.60 10.52
C ILE A 22 -1.26 3.96 9.88
N LEU A 23 -0.32 4.33 9.02
CA LEU A 23 -0.37 5.62 8.36
C LEU A 23 -1.58 5.75 7.45
N GLN A 24 -1.93 4.69 6.74
CA GLN A 24 -3.06 4.74 5.84
C GLN A 24 -4.39 4.72 6.55
N ARG A 25 -4.44 4.16 7.76
CA ARG A 25 -5.65 4.16 8.56
C ARG A 25 -5.81 5.42 9.39
N LYS A 26 -4.74 6.19 9.49
CA LYS A 26 -4.79 7.39 10.24
C LYS A 26 -5.68 8.32 9.47
N ASP A 27 -6.89 8.36 9.91
CA ASP A 27 -7.86 9.23 9.34
C ASP A 27 -7.49 10.60 9.76
N TYR A 28 -7.20 11.44 8.85
CA TYR A 28 -7.11 12.84 9.18
C TYR A 28 -8.53 13.30 9.32
N ASP A 29 -9.11 12.82 10.38
CA ASP A 29 -10.46 13.18 10.70
C ASP A 29 -10.39 14.62 11.11
N THR A 30 -10.98 15.48 10.35
CA THR A 30 -10.98 16.88 10.68
C THR A 30 -11.68 17.12 12.00
N ASP A 31 -12.48 16.18 12.45
CA ASP A 31 -13.12 16.33 13.73
C ASP A 31 -12.13 16.22 14.86
N THR A 32 -11.00 15.55 14.62
CA THR A 32 -9.99 15.37 15.63
C THR A 32 -9.09 16.58 15.73
N PHE A 33 -9.04 17.41 14.71
CA PHE A 33 -8.13 18.52 14.69
C PHE A 33 -8.90 19.83 14.73
N SER A 34 -9.51 20.13 15.84
CA SER A 34 -10.21 21.38 15.97
C SER A 34 -9.51 22.20 17.02
N GLY A 35 -9.52 23.49 16.85
CA GLY A 35 -8.95 24.41 17.83
C GLY A 35 -7.49 24.13 18.06
N CYS A 36 -7.12 23.98 19.31
CA CYS A 36 -5.73 23.87 19.70
C CYS A 36 -5.10 22.54 19.29
N ASN A 37 -5.91 21.57 18.97
CA ASN A 37 -5.38 20.26 18.58
C ASN A 37 -4.97 20.20 17.12
N LYS A 38 -5.21 21.27 16.40
CA LYS A 38 -4.87 21.30 14.98
C LYS A 38 -3.35 21.32 14.85
N PRO A 39 -2.77 20.36 14.16
CA PRO A 39 -1.32 20.23 14.12
C PRO A 39 -0.65 21.16 13.12
N PHE A 40 -1.37 22.13 12.58
CA PHE A 40 -0.79 23.07 11.63
C PHE A 40 -1.47 24.41 11.79
N LEU A 41 -0.85 25.45 11.28
CA LEU A 41 -1.39 26.79 11.35
C LEU A 41 -2.18 27.07 10.09
N GLY A 42 -3.18 27.92 10.23
CA GLY A 42 -3.96 28.35 9.07
C GLY A 42 -5.18 27.49 8.84
N PRO A 43 -5.93 27.79 7.80
CA PRO A 43 -7.17 27.07 7.52
C PRO A 43 -6.86 25.69 6.98
N ILE A 44 -7.82 24.80 7.16
CA ILE A 44 -7.68 23.44 6.66
C ILE A 44 -8.06 23.45 5.22
N ASN A 45 -7.31 24.14 4.45
CA ASN A 45 -7.58 24.16 3.04
C ASN A 45 -6.66 23.31 2.31
N THR A 46 -5.85 22.59 2.98
CA THR A 46 -4.94 21.78 2.28
C THR A 46 -5.68 20.66 1.76
N PRO A 47 -5.75 20.62 0.51
CA PRO A 47 -6.64 19.74 -0.10
C PRO A 47 -6.16 18.33 -0.16
N ILE A 48 -4.98 18.02 0.26
CA ILE A 48 -4.50 16.70 -0.03
C ILE A 48 -4.41 15.88 1.21
N CYS A 49 -5.36 14.99 1.37
CA CYS A 49 -5.28 13.97 2.38
C CYS A 49 -4.69 12.76 1.73
N TYR A 50 -3.42 12.52 1.96
CA TYR A 50 -2.80 11.32 1.41
C TYR A 50 -3.31 10.13 2.20
N ASN A 51 -3.84 9.14 1.51
CA ASN A 51 -4.35 7.94 2.18
C ASN A 51 -3.63 6.68 1.73
N THR A 52 -2.65 6.79 0.87
CA THR A 52 -2.00 5.62 0.31
C THR A 52 -0.53 5.88 0.05
N ARG A 53 0.29 4.94 0.48
CA ARG A 53 1.68 4.90 0.04
C ARG A 53 1.81 3.69 -0.86
N PRO A 54 1.79 3.88 -2.17
CA PRO A 54 1.87 2.74 -3.09
C PRO A 54 3.19 2.02 -2.90
N ILE A 55 3.16 0.71 -3.06
CA ILE A 55 4.35 -0.10 -2.87
C ILE A 55 4.54 -1.05 -4.02
N GLN A 56 5.78 -1.46 -4.20
CA GLN A 56 6.14 -2.55 -5.09
C GLN A 56 6.87 -3.57 -4.25
N LEU A 57 6.59 -4.83 -4.48
CA LEU A 57 7.20 -5.93 -3.76
C LEU A 57 7.99 -6.79 -4.73
N PHE A 58 9.14 -7.24 -4.30
CA PHE A 58 10.02 -8.00 -5.17
C PHE A 58 10.19 -9.42 -4.64
N ASN A 59 10.11 -10.37 -5.54
CA ASN A 59 10.23 -11.78 -5.21
C ASN A 59 11.67 -12.05 -4.79
N CYS A 60 11.86 -12.69 -3.64
CA CYS A 60 13.20 -12.88 -3.11
C CYS A 60 13.96 -13.94 -3.87
N ALA A 61 13.30 -14.80 -4.60
CA ALA A 61 13.99 -15.82 -5.36
C ALA A 61 14.48 -15.31 -6.70
N THR A 62 13.75 -14.42 -7.33
CA THR A 62 14.09 -13.95 -8.67
C THR A 62 14.51 -12.51 -8.73
N GLY A 63 14.17 -11.74 -7.70
CA GLY A 63 14.50 -10.30 -7.70
C GLY A 63 13.59 -9.49 -8.60
N THR A 64 12.55 -10.07 -9.15
CA THR A 64 11.64 -9.34 -10.02
C THR A 64 10.42 -8.88 -9.24
N PRO A 65 9.77 -7.82 -9.68
CA PRO A 65 8.58 -7.36 -8.97
C PRO A 65 7.43 -8.32 -9.16
N TRP A 66 6.63 -8.45 -8.10
CA TRP A 66 5.39 -9.19 -8.18
C TRP A 66 4.42 -8.41 -9.04
N THR A 67 3.69 -9.11 -9.90
CA THR A 67 2.66 -8.49 -10.72
C THR A 67 1.39 -9.31 -10.58
N PHE A 68 0.27 -8.63 -10.54
CA PHE A 68 -1.02 -9.29 -10.45
C PHE A 68 -1.98 -8.67 -11.46
N PRO A 69 -2.91 -9.46 -11.96
CA PRO A 69 -3.88 -8.94 -12.91
C PRO A 69 -4.98 -8.17 -12.20
N TYR A 70 -5.58 -7.25 -12.91
CA TYR A 70 -6.76 -6.56 -12.45
C TYR A 70 -7.67 -6.31 -13.64
N THR A 71 -8.94 -6.13 -13.34
CA THR A 71 -9.93 -5.79 -14.36
C THR A 71 -10.56 -4.47 -13.98
N LEU A 72 -10.51 -3.52 -14.90
CA LEU A 72 -11.07 -2.22 -14.66
C LEU A 72 -11.83 -1.81 -15.90
N SER A 73 -13.12 -1.51 -15.72
CA SER A 73 -14.00 -1.10 -16.82
C SER A 73 -14.01 -2.13 -17.94
N GLY A 74 -13.99 -3.38 -17.57
CA GLY A 74 -14.06 -4.47 -18.55
C GLY A 74 -12.74 -4.81 -19.21
N VAL A 75 -11.67 -4.11 -18.87
CA VAL A 75 -10.36 -4.36 -19.45
C VAL A 75 -9.46 -5.01 -18.42
N THR A 76 -8.83 -6.11 -18.80
CA THR A 76 -7.91 -6.81 -17.90
C THR A 76 -6.48 -6.43 -18.25
N SER A 77 -5.70 -6.12 -17.24
CA SER A 77 -4.31 -5.75 -17.40
C SER A 77 -3.54 -6.23 -16.18
N GLU A 78 -2.28 -5.85 -16.07
CA GLU A 78 -1.45 -6.26 -14.95
C GLU A 78 -0.79 -5.04 -14.33
N SER A 79 -0.55 -5.12 -13.04
CA SER A 79 0.10 -4.04 -12.33
C SER A 79 1.07 -4.59 -11.30
N ASN A 80 2.11 -3.83 -11.03
CA ASN A 80 3.05 -4.16 -9.97
C ASN A 80 3.03 -3.11 -8.87
N VAL A 81 1.96 -2.33 -8.78
CA VAL A 81 1.82 -1.31 -7.74
C VAL A 81 0.62 -1.66 -6.89
N PHE A 82 0.81 -1.61 -5.58
CA PHE A 82 -0.21 -2.10 -4.65
C PHE A 82 -0.41 -1.16 -3.48
N ARG A 83 -1.54 -1.32 -2.83
CA ARG A 83 -1.82 -0.66 -1.56
C ARG A 83 -2.01 -1.75 -0.52
N ILE A 84 -1.30 -1.64 0.59
CA ILE A 84 -1.45 -2.62 1.65
C ILE A 84 -2.80 -2.43 2.32
N GLU A 85 -3.57 -3.50 2.43
CA GLU A 85 -4.90 -3.43 3.02
C GLU A 85 -4.98 -4.14 4.35
N ALA A 86 -4.24 -5.22 4.51
CA ALA A 86 -4.27 -5.96 5.75
C ALA A 86 -2.98 -6.75 5.92
N LEU A 87 -2.64 -7.01 7.15
CA LEU A 87 -1.45 -7.77 7.47
C LEU A 87 -1.80 -8.70 8.63
N ASP A 88 -1.61 -10.00 8.40
CA ASP A 88 -1.89 -10.99 9.43
C ASP A 88 -0.64 -11.85 9.51
N ASP A 89 0.18 -11.62 10.51
CA ASP A 89 1.48 -12.27 10.65
C ASP A 89 2.28 -12.06 9.36
N CYS A 90 2.55 -13.10 8.63
CA CYS A 90 3.33 -13.00 7.40
C CYS A 90 2.48 -13.03 6.15
N CYS A 91 1.16 -12.95 6.31
CA CYS A 91 0.26 -12.90 5.16
C CYS A 91 -0.18 -11.47 4.94
N CYS A 92 0.07 -10.96 3.78
CA CYS A 92 -0.22 -9.57 3.46
C CYS A 92 -1.26 -9.52 2.36
N THR A 93 -2.32 -8.77 2.58
CA THR A 93 -3.34 -8.58 1.57
C THR A 93 -3.13 -7.24 0.91
N LEU A 94 -3.06 -7.25 -0.40
CA LEU A 94 -2.78 -6.08 -1.20
C LEU A 94 -3.95 -5.79 -2.12
N ARG A 95 -4.24 -4.52 -2.30
CA ARG A 95 -5.16 -4.10 -3.35
C ARG A 95 -4.31 -3.71 -4.55
N VAL A 96 -4.67 -4.21 -5.72
CA VAL A 96 -3.94 -3.89 -6.93
C VAL A 96 -4.35 -2.50 -7.39
N LEU A 97 -3.38 -1.67 -7.69
CA LEU A 97 -3.64 -0.33 -8.17
C LEU A 97 -3.34 -0.26 -9.66
N ALA A 98 -4.28 0.28 -10.41
CA ALA A 98 -4.06 0.51 -11.83
C ALA A 98 -3.32 1.83 -12.01
N VAL A 99 -2.51 1.91 -13.03
CA VAL A 99 -1.81 3.15 -13.35
C VAL A 99 -2.46 3.70 -14.61
N GLY A 100 -3.04 4.87 -14.50
CA GLY A 100 -3.69 5.50 -15.63
C GLY A 100 -2.70 6.12 -16.58
N ASP A 101 -3.23 6.56 -17.73
CA ASP A 101 -2.39 7.17 -18.75
C ASP A 101 -1.75 8.45 -18.25
N ASP A 102 -2.39 9.10 -17.31
CA ASP A 102 -1.84 10.33 -16.74
C ASP A 102 -0.85 10.06 -15.62
N GLY A 103 -0.52 8.80 -15.37
CA GLY A 103 0.41 8.45 -14.33
C GLY A 103 -0.21 8.38 -12.95
N GLN A 104 -1.50 8.58 -12.83
CA GLN A 104 -2.15 8.53 -11.54
C GLN A 104 -2.65 7.13 -11.25
N TYR A 105 -2.73 6.80 -9.98
CA TYR A 105 -3.16 5.47 -9.59
C TYR A 105 -4.66 5.45 -9.37
N VAL A 106 -5.26 4.33 -9.74
CA VAL A 106 -6.68 4.13 -9.57
C VAL A 106 -6.86 2.83 -8.80
N SER A 107 -7.74 2.84 -7.80
CA SER A 107 -7.98 1.64 -7.03
C SER A 107 -8.83 0.67 -7.85
N THR A 108 -8.58 -0.62 -7.67
CA THR A 108 -9.37 -1.65 -8.32
C THR A 108 -10.02 -2.48 -7.23
N SER A 109 -10.86 -3.41 -7.65
CA SER A 109 -11.48 -4.34 -6.74
C SER A 109 -10.70 -5.65 -6.64
N ASP A 110 -9.53 -5.67 -7.20
CA ASP A 110 -8.72 -6.88 -7.19
C ASP A 110 -7.73 -6.86 -6.06
N TYR A 111 -7.65 -7.97 -5.36
CA TYR A 111 -6.78 -8.12 -4.21
C TYR A 111 -5.90 -9.34 -4.38
N ALA A 112 -4.77 -9.33 -3.75
CA ALA A 112 -3.87 -10.47 -3.76
C ALA A 112 -3.31 -10.66 -2.37
N THR A 113 -3.05 -11.91 -1.99
CA THR A 113 -2.43 -12.21 -0.72
C THR A 113 -1.05 -12.77 -1.00
N VAL A 114 -0.06 -12.20 -0.34
CA VAL A 114 1.33 -12.55 -0.57
C VAL A 114 1.95 -13.00 0.74
N ASP A 115 2.77 -14.05 0.66
CA ASP A 115 3.53 -14.54 1.79
C ASP A 115 4.79 -13.70 1.89
N LEU A 116 4.94 -12.98 2.96
CA LEU A 116 6.08 -12.08 3.12
C LEU A 116 7.40 -12.83 3.21
N ASN A 117 7.36 -14.12 3.48
CA ASN A 117 8.60 -14.91 3.45
C ASN A 117 9.16 -15.02 2.04
N CYS A 118 8.36 -14.73 1.04
CA CYS A 118 8.81 -14.74 -0.35
C CYS A 118 9.07 -13.36 -0.90
N VAL A 119 9.05 -12.35 -0.05
CA VAL A 119 9.30 -10.97 -0.48
C VAL A 119 10.68 -10.58 0.00
N GLY A 120 11.57 -10.27 -0.94
CA GLY A 120 12.93 -9.91 -0.58
C GLY A 120 13.18 -8.42 -0.50
N ALA A 121 12.31 -7.62 -1.07
CA ALA A 121 12.48 -6.17 -1.05
C ALA A 121 11.15 -5.49 -1.22
N ILE A 122 11.07 -4.27 -0.70
CA ILE A 122 9.88 -3.45 -0.85
C ILE A 122 10.35 -2.07 -1.27
N LYS A 123 9.62 -1.47 -2.19
CA LYS A 123 9.91 -0.12 -2.61
C LYS A 123 8.66 0.71 -2.40
N CYS A 124 8.79 1.80 -1.66
CA CYS A 124 7.69 2.71 -1.42
C CYS A 124 7.73 3.82 -2.45
N LEU A 125 6.56 4.10 -3.04
CA LEU A 125 6.43 5.17 -4.01
C LEU A 125 5.84 6.39 -3.30
N PRO A 126 5.86 7.56 -3.97
CA PRO A 126 5.35 8.76 -3.30
C PRO A 126 3.90 8.63 -2.88
N ASP A 127 3.58 9.22 -1.76
CA ASP A 127 2.23 9.17 -1.20
C ASP A 127 1.24 9.81 -2.14
N VAL A 128 0.05 9.24 -2.20
CA VAL A 128 -1.00 9.75 -3.07
C VAL A 128 -2.34 9.66 -2.36
N SER A 129 -3.31 10.31 -2.95
CA SER A 129 -4.69 10.22 -2.48
C SER A 129 -5.45 9.45 -3.55
N ILE A 130 -6.10 8.38 -3.12
CA ILE A 130 -6.80 7.49 -4.03
C ILE A 130 -8.25 7.39 -3.58
N ASP A 131 -9.14 7.38 -4.55
CA ASP A 131 -10.54 7.17 -4.26
C ASP A 131 -10.73 5.69 -4.00
N LEU A 132 -11.10 5.36 -2.79
CA LEU A 132 -11.25 3.97 -2.38
C LEU A 132 -12.70 3.50 -2.38
N CYS A 133 -13.62 4.33 -2.75
CA CYS A 133 -15.04 3.95 -2.79
C CYS A 133 -15.47 3.37 -4.11
#